data_bbdde6cdddfc5c11fb7b4750df878bb2
#
_entry.id   bbdde6cdddfc5c11fb7b4750df878bb2
#
_cell.length_a   1.000
_cell.length_b   1.000
_cell.length_c   1.000
_cell.angle_alpha   90.00
_cell.angle_beta   90.00
_cell.angle_gamma   90.00
#
_symmetry.space_group_name_H-M   'P 1'
#
loop_
_entity.id
_entity.type
_entity.pdbx_description
1 polymer ?
#
loop_
_entity_poly.entity_id
_entity_poly.type
_entity_poly.pdbx_seq_one_letter_code
_entity_poly.pdbx_strand_id
1 'polypeptide(L)'
;MPAAPSADHDIATLGGRSMGTTWSVKLVAPRGRDLHPLHACIQAALDRVVAQMSTWEAESDISRYNRAKAGHWQTLPAEFHAVLRAALDIAQASGGAFDPTIGPMVELWGFGASGGRQRVPSREQIALASLRCGWQRLDLDGMRVLQPGAVALDLSGIAKGFGVDSVHHALVQADITSALIEVGGELFGYGRKPDGSAWRVLVESAPDEDASVALPSRVLALDGLAVATSGDRWHRFDADGIRYAHTFDPRTGAPVPHAPAAVTVLAREAMHADAWATAMTVLGVDAGLAYAHAAQLAVRFLWRSNNTLHESMSPAFEQHLAAS
;
A
#
# COMPACT_ATOMS: atom_id res chain seq x y z
N MET A 1 5.33 -26.90 22.24
CA MET A 1 4.41 -26.17 23.14
C MET A 1 4.90 -24.72 23.19
N PRO A 2 4.08 -23.72 22.90
CA PRO A 2 4.49 -22.33 23.08
C PRO A 2 4.74 -22.08 24.56
N ALA A 3 5.82 -21.36 24.88
CA ALA A 3 6.16 -20.99 26.25
C ALA A 3 5.00 -20.19 26.87
N ALA A 4 4.70 -20.45 28.14
CA ALA A 4 3.71 -19.70 28.90
C ALA A 4 4.07 -18.19 28.89
N PRO A 5 3.07 -17.29 28.85
CA PRO A 5 3.31 -15.85 28.84
C PRO A 5 4.12 -15.46 30.10
N SER A 6 5.25 -14.78 29.86
CA SER A 6 6.08 -14.29 30.95
C SER A 6 5.37 -13.10 31.60
N ALA A 7 5.14 -13.19 32.92
CA ALA A 7 4.51 -12.13 33.74
C ALA A 7 5.27 -10.77 33.69
N ASP A 8 6.46 -10.75 33.12
CA ASP A 8 7.36 -9.59 33.03
C ASP A 8 7.25 -8.76 31.73
N HIS A 9 6.33 -9.10 30.84
CA HIS A 9 6.18 -8.39 29.57
C HIS A 9 4.82 -7.68 29.47
N ASP A 10 4.83 -6.47 28.96
CA ASP A 10 3.63 -5.67 28.67
C ASP A 10 3.57 -5.29 27.18
N ILE A 11 2.39 -4.84 26.77
CA ILE A 11 2.22 -4.21 25.47
C ILE A 11 2.54 -2.73 25.59
N ALA A 12 3.58 -2.30 24.89
CA ALA A 12 3.92 -0.90 24.74
C ALA A 12 3.40 -0.37 23.39
N THR A 13 3.13 0.93 23.31
CA THR A 13 2.70 1.59 22.08
C THR A 13 3.65 2.75 21.76
N LEU A 14 4.14 2.78 20.53
CA LEU A 14 4.91 3.86 19.94
C LEU A 14 4.13 4.43 18.75
N GLY A 15 4.37 5.70 18.42
CA GLY A 15 3.71 6.33 17.28
C GLY A 15 4.42 7.60 16.85
N GLY A 16 4.13 8.03 15.61
CA GLY A 16 4.74 9.21 15.03
C GLY A 16 4.11 9.57 13.69
N ARG A 17 4.83 10.38 12.92
CA ARG A 17 4.42 10.81 11.58
C ARG A 17 5.53 10.51 10.58
N SER A 18 5.16 9.96 9.43
CA SER A 18 6.04 9.76 8.28
C SER A 18 5.20 9.57 7.02
N MET A 19 5.79 9.66 5.83
CA MET A 19 5.15 9.33 4.55
C MET A 19 3.80 10.06 4.33
N GLY A 20 3.66 11.29 4.84
CA GLY A 20 2.43 12.07 4.75
C GLY A 20 1.28 11.59 5.64
N THR A 21 1.52 10.61 6.52
CA THR A 21 0.51 10.00 7.39
C THR A 21 1.04 9.80 8.82
N THR A 22 0.32 9.01 9.62
CA THR A 22 0.76 8.54 10.94
C THR A 22 1.24 7.10 10.87
N TRP A 23 2.08 6.72 11.82
CA TRP A 23 2.42 5.33 12.08
C TRP A 23 2.20 4.98 13.56
N SER A 24 1.89 3.74 13.83
CA SER A 24 1.78 3.20 15.19
C SER A 24 2.35 1.78 15.26
N VAL A 25 2.98 1.47 16.39
CA VAL A 25 3.50 0.14 16.69
C VAL A 25 3.08 -0.24 18.09
N LYS A 26 2.34 -1.35 18.22
CA LYS A 26 2.11 -2.03 19.48
C LYS A 26 3.07 -3.20 19.55
N LEU A 27 3.92 -3.27 20.57
CA LEU A 27 4.94 -4.30 20.69
C LEU A 27 4.97 -4.90 22.08
N VAL A 28 5.41 -6.14 22.18
CA VAL A 28 5.63 -6.82 23.46
C VAL A 28 7.06 -6.56 23.92
N ALA A 29 7.21 -5.96 25.10
CA ALA A 29 8.52 -5.65 25.66
C ALA A 29 8.56 -5.92 27.17
N PRO A 30 9.74 -6.17 27.74
CA PRO A 30 9.92 -6.22 29.18
C PRO A 30 9.46 -4.93 29.86
N ARG A 31 8.86 -5.05 31.04
CA ARG A 31 8.47 -3.87 31.85
C ARG A 31 9.67 -3.01 32.15
N GLY A 32 9.50 -1.68 31.95
CA GLY A 32 10.54 -0.70 32.21
C GLY A 32 11.65 -0.62 31.16
N ARG A 33 11.53 -1.33 30.03
CA ARG A 33 12.44 -1.16 28.89
C ARG A 33 12.38 0.28 28.39
N ASP A 34 13.53 0.91 28.19
CA ASP A 34 13.60 2.18 27.48
C ASP A 34 13.18 2.00 26.01
N LEU A 35 12.13 2.69 25.60
CA LEU A 35 11.57 2.61 24.27
C LEU A 35 12.09 3.69 23.30
N HIS A 36 12.85 4.69 23.79
CA HIS A 36 13.38 5.74 22.93
C HIS A 36 14.28 5.21 21.80
N PRO A 37 15.18 4.23 22.04
CA PRO A 37 15.97 3.64 20.94
C PRO A 37 15.11 2.93 19.90
N LEU A 38 14.03 2.27 20.31
CA LEU A 38 13.09 1.61 19.38
C LEU A 38 12.33 2.63 18.55
N HIS A 39 11.83 3.71 19.17
CA HIS A 39 11.18 4.80 18.45
C HIS A 39 12.10 5.41 17.41
N ALA A 40 13.35 5.71 17.78
CA ALA A 40 14.36 6.26 16.86
C ALA A 40 14.65 5.29 15.70
N CYS A 41 14.75 3.98 15.98
CA CYS A 41 14.97 2.94 14.99
C CYS A 41 13.81 2.85 13.98
N ILE A 42 12.57 2.88 14.45
CA ILE A 42 11.36 2.88 13.61
C ILE A 42 11.35 4.13 12.72
N GLN A 43 11.53 5.32 13.31
CA GLN A 43 11.51 6.57 12.56
C GLN A 43 12.62 6.58 11.50
N ALA A 44 13.84 6.15 11.83
CA ALA A 44 14.94 6.06 10.88
C ALA A 44 14.67 5.07 9.72
N ALA A 45 13.95 3.96 9.96
CA ALA A 45 13.54 3.04 8.91
C ALA A 45 12.56 3.73 7.93
N LEU A 46 11.56 4.42 8.44
CA LEU A 46 10.59 5.16 7.62
C LEU A 46 11.22 6.35 6.89
N ASP A 47 12.14 7.08 7.54
CA ASP A 47 12.87 8.20 6.91
C ASP A 47 13.73 7.73 5.73
N ARG A 48 14.31 6.52 5.80
CA ARG A 48 15.03 5.93 4.65
C ARG A 48 14.09 5.63 3.48
N VAL A 49 12.89 5.12 3.74
CA VAL A 49 11.87 4.90 2.68
C VAL A 49 11.51 6.22 2.03
N VAL A 50 11.27 7.27 2.81
CA VAL A 50 10.99 8.63 2.32
C VAL A 50 12.15 9.15 1.46
N ALA A 51 13.39 9.06 1.95
CA ALA A 51 14.58 9.54 1.22
C ALA A 51 14.80 8.82 -0.13
N GLN A 52 14.32 7.58 -0.25
CA GLN A 52 14.47 6.80 -1.47
C GLN A 52 13.27 6.92 -2.42
N MET A 53 12.05 6.92 -1.92
CA MET A 53 10.84 6.63 -2.71
C MET A 53 9.75 7.72 -2.66
N SER A 54 9.96 8.81 -1.92
CA SER A 54 8.97 9.91 -1.86
C SER A 54 9.12 10.86 -3.05
N THR A 55 8.07 11.01 -3.85
CA THR A 55 8.01 12.04 -4.91
C THR A 55 7.82 13.46 -4.34
N TRP A 56 7.46 13.58 -3.05
CA TRP A 56 7.32 14.87 -2.35
C TRP A 56 8.66 15.43 -1.86
N GLU A 57 9.70 14.60 -1.80
CA GLU A 57 11.05 15.00 -1.42
C GLU A 57 11.90 15.22 -2.68
N ALA A 58 12.28 16.47 -2.93
CA ALA A 58 13.01 16.85 -4.14
C ALA A 58 14.33 16.09 -4.29
N GLU A 59 15.00 15.77 -3.18
CA GLU A 59 16.30 15.12 -3.17
C GLU A 59 16.23 13.59 -2.97
N SER A 60 15.03 13.01 -2.97
CA SER A 60 14.87 11.56 -2.94
C SER A 60 15.43 10.88 -4.20
N ASP A 61 15.75 9.59 -4.10
CA ASP A 61 16.26 8.83 -5.24
C ASP A 61 15.24 8.76 -6.38
N ILE A 62 13.95 8.56 -6.09
CA ILE A 62 12.89 8.54 -7.09
C ILE A 62 12.74 9.91 -7.77
N SER A 63 12.83 11.00 -7.03
CA SER A 63 12.74 12.36 -7.60
C SER A 63 13.95 12.69 -8.46
N ARG A 64 15.14 12.22 -8.11
CA ARG A 64 16.34 12.32 -8.96
C ARG A 64 16.17 11.55 -10.28
N TYR A 65 15.67 10.30 -10.20
CA TYR A 65 15.35 9.50 -11.37
C TYR A 65 14.33 10.20 -12.28
N ASN A 66 13.25 10.70 -11.70
CA ASN A 66 12.17 11.36 -12.47
C ASN A 66 12.64 12.62 -13.22
N ARG A 67 13.69 13.29 -12.72
CA ARG A 67 14.30 14.47 -13.37
C ARG A 67 15.49 14.13 -14.28
N ALA A 68 15.93 12.88 -14.28
CA ALA A 68 17.10 12.49 -15.08
C ALA A 68 16.83 12.59 -16.58
N LYS A 69 17.88 12.86 -17.35
CA LYS A 69 17.80 12.94 -18.82
C LYS A 69 17.65 11.54 -19.43
N ALA A 70 17.02 11.48 -20.61
CA ALA A 70 16.97 10.25 -21.39
C ALA A 70 18.36 9.63 -21.59
N GLY A 71 18.45 8.32 -21.46
CA GLY A 71 19.71 7.56 -21.54
C GLY A 71 20.56 7.54 -20.27
N HIS A 72 20.11 8.21 -19.20
CA HIS A 72 20.82 8.16 -17.92
C HIS A 72 20.54 6.86 -17.17
N TRP A 73 21.58 6.18 -16.72
CA TRP A 73 21.52 5.05 -15.82
C TRP A 73 21.72 5.51 -14.37
N GLN A 74 20.72 5.33 -13.53
CA GLN A 74 20.79 5.62 -12.10
C GLN A 74 20.98 4.34 -11.30
N THR A 75 22.01 4.29 -10.45
CA THR A 75 22.16 3.23 -9.45
C THR A 75 21.14 3.46 -8.32
N LEU A 76 20.38 2.44 -7.98
CA LEU A 76 19.39 2.48 -6.93
C LEU A 76 19.96 1.91 -5.63
N PRO A 77 19.55 2.45 -4.46
CA PRO A 77 19.71 1.75 -3.19
C PRO A 77 19.01 0.38 -3.22
N ALA A 78 19.51 -0.58 -2.44
CA ALA A 78 19.01 -1.95 -2.44
C ALA A 78 17.51 -2.06 -2.14
N GLU A 79 17.02 -1.27 -1.18
CA GLU A 79 15.62 -1.24 -0.81
C GLU A 79 14.74 -0.70 -1.95
N PHE A 80 15.14 0.40 -2.58
CA PHE A 80 14.41 0.95 -3.72
C PHE A 80 14.40 -0.03 -4.90
N HIS A 81 15.53 -0.64 -5.20
CA HIS A 81 15.62 -1.65 -6.26
C HIS A 81 14.67 -2.83 -5.99
N ALA A 82 14.62 -3.35 -4.76
CA ALA A 82 13.72 -4.44 -4.39
C ALA A 82 12.25 -4.05 -4.58
N VAL A 83 11.85 -2.86 -4.13
CA VAL A 83 10.48 -2.36 -4.29
C VAL A 83 10.14 -2.14 -5.76
N LEU A 84 11.05 -1.58 -6.56
CA LEU A 84 10.82 -1.39 -8.00
C LEU A 84 10.67 -2.73 -8.73
N ARG A 85 11.46 -3.75 -8.38
CA ARG A 85 11.31 -5.11 -8.92
C ARG A 85 9.95 -5.69 -8.57
N ALA A 86 9.54 -5.66 -7.31
CA ALA A 86 8.23 -6.13 -6.88
C ALA A 86 7.09 -5.38 -7.60
N ALA A 87 7.23 -4.05 -7.76
CA ALA A 87 6.28 -3.23 -8.51
C ALA A 87 6.14 -3.67 -9.97
N LEU A 88 7.26 -3.97 -10.65
CA LEU A 88 7.28 -4.46 -12.03
C LEU A 88 6.69 -5.87 -12.16
N ASP A 89 6.98 -6.76 -11.21
CA ASP A 89 6.42 -8.12 -11.20
C ASP A 89 4.89 -8.06 -11.03
N ILE A 90 4.38 -7.18 -10.18
CA ILE A 90 2.94 -6.95 -10.00
C ILE A 90 2.33 -6.27 -11.24
N ALA A 91 3.02 -5.31 -11.85
CA ALA A 91 2.57 -4.68 -13.10
C ALA A 91 2.38 -5.72 -14.20
N GLN A 92 3.34 -6.62 -14.38
CA GLN A 92 3.27 -7.72 -15.33
C GLN A 92 2.14 -8.69 -14.99
N ALA A 93 2.06 -9.13 -13.74
CA ALA A 93 1.08 -10.12 -13.28
C ALA A 93 -0.36 -9.59 -13.33
N SER A 94 -0.57 -8.30 -13.07
CA SER A 94 -1.88 -7.64 -13.13
C SER A 94 -2.29 -7.18 -14.54
N GLY A 95 -1.44 -7.42 -15.57
CA GLY A 95 -1.68 -6.93 -16.93
C GLY A 95 -1.72 -5.40 -17.01
N GLY A 96 -0.92 -4.71 -16.18
CA GLY A 96 -0.82 -3.27 -16.13
C GLY A 96 -1.93 -2.57 -15.33
N ALA A 97 -2.71 -3.31 -14.54
CA ALA A 97 -3.64 -2.70 -13.60
C ALA A 97 -2.91 -1.98 -12.46
N PHE A 98 -1.72 -2.41 -12.12
CA PHE A 98 -0.72 -1.67 -11.36
C PHE A 98 0.40 -1.22 -12.30
N ASP A 99 0.82 0.03 -12.22
CA ASP A 99 1.94 0.54 -13.03
C ASP A 99 2.77 1.55 -12.22
N PRO A 100 4.01 1.21 -11.85
CA PRO A 100 4.87 2.12 -11.09
C PRO A 100 5.29 3.38 -11.88
N THR A 101 4.93 3.48 -13.16
CA THR A 101 5.22 4.66 -14.00
C THR A 101 4.02 5.60 -14.15
N ILE A 102 2.99 5.45 -13.31
CA ILE A 102 1.74 6.24 -13.36
C ILE A 102 1.94 7.72 -12.97
N GLY A 103 3.10 8.12 -12.47
CA GLY A 103 3.39 9.46 -11.98
C GLY A 103 2.91 10.61 -12.86
N PRO A 104 3.11 10.58 -14.21
CA PRO A 104 2.59 11.62 -15.10
C PRO A 104 1.08 11.81 -15.07
N MET A 105 0.31 10.72 -14.81
CA MET A 105 -1.14 10.79 -14.66
C MET A 105 -1.54 11.36 -13.31
N VAL A 106 -0.90 10.90 -12.23
CA VAL A 106 -1.10 11.41 -10.88
C VAL A 106 -0.90 12.92 -10.81
N GLU A 107 0.18 13.42 -11.44
CA GLU A 107 0.44 14.86 -11.56
C GLU A 107 -0.60 15.58 -12.40
N LEU A 108 -0.98 15.03 -13.54
CA LEU A 108 -1.95 15.64 -14.48
C LEU A 108 -3.31 15.88 -13.82
N TRP A 109 -3.77 14.94 -13.00
CA TRP A 109 -5.05 15.01 -12.30
C TRP A 109 -4.98 15.81 -10.99
N GLY A 110 -3.78 16.29 -10.59
CA GLY A 110 -3.58 17.14 -9.42
C GLY A 110 -3.51 16.40 -8.09
N PHE A 111 -3.13 15.12 -8.10
CA PHE A 111 -2.88 14.33 -6.90
C PHE A 111 -1.37 14.19 -6.58
N GLY A 112 -0.50 14.68 -7.47
CA GLY A 112 0.94 14.57 -7.32
C GLY A 112 1.58 15.67 -6.50
N ALA A 113 2.90 15.52 -6.29
CA ALA A 113 3.71 16.39 -5.44
C ALA A 113 3.87 17.83 -5.93
N SER A 114 3.64 18.10 -7.21
CA SER A 114 3.70 19.47 -7.76
C SER A 114 2.59 20.39 -7.25
N GLY A 115 1.61 19.86 -6.50
CA GLY A 115 0.55 20.66 -5.88
C GLY A 115 -0.43 21.27 -6.87
N GLY A 116 -0.62 20.64 -8.03
CA GLY A 116 -1.56 21.07 -9.05
C GLY A 116 -3.00 21.10 -8.55
N ARG A 117 -3.83 22.00 -9.17
CA ARG A 117 -5.26 22.02 -8.86
C ARG A 117 -5.92 20.74 -9.42
N GLN A 118 -6.66 20.03 -8.59
CA GLN A 118 -7.51 18.91 -9.01
C GLN A 118 -8.52 19.37 -10.07
N ARG A 119 -8.49 18.74 -11.22
CA ARG A 119 -9.36 19.06 -12.38
C ARG A 119 -9.46 17.84 -13.30
N VAL A 120 -10.49 17.82 -14.12
CA VAL A 120 -10.62 16.83 -15.19
C VAL A 120 -9.77 17.30 -16.39
N PRO A 121 -8.72 16.54 -16.77
CA PRO A 121 -7.88 16.89 -17.94
C PRO A 121 -8.62 16.66 -19.27
N SER A 122 -8.18 17.36 -20.34
CA SER A 122 -8.67 17.06 -21.68
C SER A 122 -8.16 15.69 -22.18
N ARG A 123 -8.83 15.13 -23.18
CA ARG A 123 -8.41 13.87 -23.81
C ARG A 123 -7.00 13.95 -24.39
N GLU A 124 -6.63 15.11 -24.97
CA GLU A 124 -5.29 15.34 -25.48
C GLU A 124 -4.25 15.35 -24.36
N GLN A 125 -4.56 15.99 -23.22
CA GLN A 125 -3.67 16.00 -22.07
C GLN A 125 -3.45 14.59 -21.50
N ILE A 126 -4.51 13.78 -21.41
CA ILE A 126 -4.43 12.37 -20.98
C ILE A 126 -3.56 11.59 -21.98
N ALA A 127 -3.79 11.72 -23.30
CA ALA A 127 -3.01 11.04 -24.32
C ALA A 127 -1.51 11.41 -24.24
N LEU A 128 -1.18 12.68 -24.06
CA LEU A 128 0.21 13.13 -23.89
C LEU A 128 0.87 12.58 -22.61
N ALA A 129 0.13 12.52 -21.50
CA ALA A 129 0.64 11.95 -20.27
C ALA A 129 0.82 10.42 -20.38
N SER A 130 -0.08 9.72 -21.09
CA SER A 130 0.04 8.28 -21.36
C SER A 130 1.32 7.91 -22.09
N LEU A 131 1.80 8.77 -23.03
CA LEU A 131 3.09 8.56 -23.70
C LEU A 131 4.30 8.55 -22.73
N ARG A 132 4.11 9.04 -21.52
CA ARG A 132 5.14 9.12 -20.48
C ARG A 132 4.98 8.03 -19.42
N CYS A 133 4.00 7.14 -19.57
CA CYS A 133 3.75 5.97 -18.72
C CYS A 133 4.11 4.69 -19.48
N GLY A 134 4.11 3.57 -18.78
CA GLY A 134 4.32 2.24 -19.33
C GLY A 134 5.52 1.55 -18.68
N TRP A 135 5.24 0.65 -17.73
CA TRP A 135 6.24 -0.11 -16.98
C TRP A 135 7.18 -0.92 -17.89
N GLN A 136 6.71 -1.35 -19.08
CA GLN A 136 7.51 -2.08 -20.07
C GLN A 136 8.67 -1.26 -20.67
N ARG A 137 8.68 0.05 -20.44
CA ARG A 137 9.73 0.95 -20.91
C ARG A 137 10.92 1.02 -19.96
N LEU A 138 10.77 0.47 -18.76
CA LEU A 138 11.84 0.44 -17.76
C LEU A 138 12.80 -0.72 -18.07
N ASP A 139 14.07 -0.38 -18.13
CA ASP A 139 15.16 -1.34 -18.28
C ASP A 139 16.02 -1.33 -17.02
N LEU A 140 16.22 -2.51 -16.44
CA LEU A 140 17.01 -2.72 -15.23
C LEU A 140 18.25 -3.57 -15.58
N ASP A 141 19.45 -3.08 -15.22
CA ASP A 141 20.70 -3.80 -15.33
C ASP A 141 21.40 -3.85 -13.97
N GLY A 142 21.37 -4.99 -13.31
CA GLY A 142 21.80 -5.15 -11.92
C GLY A 142 21.01 -4.20 -11.01
N MET A 143 21.74 -3.34 -10.31
CA MET A 143 21.16 -2.33 -9.39
C MET A 143 20.87 -0.99 -10.08
N ARG A 144 20.90 -0.93 -11.40
CA ARG A 144 20.69 0.31 -12.15
C ARG A 144 19.37 0.27 -12.90
N VAL A 145 18.76 1.43 -13.07
CA VAL A 145 17.56 1.64 -13.89
C VAL A 145 17.85 2.73 -14.94
N LEU A 146 17.46 2.44 -16.19
CA LEU A 146 17.58 3.39 -17.29
C LEU A 146 16.41 4.37 -17.25
N GLN A 147 16.67 5.68 -17.37
CA GLN A 147 15.66 6.67 -17.70
C GLN A 147 15.45 6.68 -19.24
N PRO A 148 14.33 6.10 -19.75
CA PRO A 148 14.11 6.00 -21.20
C PRO A 148 13.70 7.33 -21.85
N GLY A 149 13.46 8.33 -21.03
CA GLY A 149 12.97 9.66 -21.42
C GLY A 149 11.52 9.87 -21.03
N ALA A 150 11.31 10.92 -20.25
CA ALA A 150 10.02 11.42 -19.78
C ALA A 150 9.17 10.44 -18.93
N VAL A 151 9.61 9.22 -18.64
CA VAL A 151 8.94 8.33 -17.68
C VAL A 151 9.13 8.88 -16.26
N ALA A 152 8.07 8.86 -15.46
CA ALA A 152 8.17 9.23 -14.06
C ALA A 152 7.56 8.15 -13.18
N LEU A 153 8.37 7.67 -12.23
CA LEU A 153 7.95 6.69 -11.24
C LEU A 153 7.06 7.33 -10.18
N ASP A 154 6.08 6.56 -9.75
CA ASP A 154 5.28 6.78 -8.55
C ASP A 154 5.10 5.44 -7.83
N LEU A 155 5.59 5.37 -6.61
CA LEU A 155 5.54 4.17 -5.78
C LEU A 155 4.54 4.29 -4.62
N SER A 156 3.63 5.27 -4.65
CA SER A 156 2.68 5.52 -3.55
C SER A 156 1.76 4.34 -3.26
N GLY A 157 1.49 3.47 -4.24
CA GLY A 157 0.69 2.27 -4.07
C GLY A 157 1.47 1.02 -3.63
N ILE A 158 2.73 1.14 -3.20
CA ILE A 158 3.56 0.03 -2.69
C ILE A 158 4.49 0.48 -1.55
N ALA A 159 4.88 1.76 -1.52
CA ALA A 159 5.89 2.25 -0.60
C ALA A 159 5.42 2.32 0.85
N LYS A 160 4.11 2.49 1.12
CA LYS A 160 3.59 2.46 2.49
C LYS A 160 3.69 1.04 3.06
N GLY A 161 3.30 0.04 2.28
CA GLY A 161 3.49 -1.37 2.63
C GLY A 161 4.96 -1.69 2.88
N PHE A 162 5.86 -1.23 2.02
CA PHE A 162 7.31 -1.40 2.25
C PHE A 162 7.79 -0.68 3.52
N GLY A 163 7.20 0.45 3.89
CA GLY A 163 7.45 1.12 5.16
C GLY A 163 7.13 0.22 6.36
N VAL A 164 5.99 -0.49 6.32
CA VAL A 164 5.63 -1.50 7.33
C VAL A 164 6.66 -2.63 7.40
N ASP A 165 7.07 -3.17 6.24
CA ASP A 165 8.08 -4.23 6.15
C ASP A 165 9.45 -3.76 6.69
N SER A 166 9.84 -2.51 6.40
CA SER A 166 11.08 -1.91 6.90
C SER A 166 11.07 -1.76 8.43
N VAL A 167 9.94 -1.35 9.00
CA VAL A 167 9.75 -1.28 10.46
C VAL A 167 9.80 -2.68 11.08
N HIS A 168 9.15 -3.66 10.47
CA HIS A 168 9.22 -5.06 10.93
C HIS A 168 10.68 -5.55 11.01
N HIS A 169 11.46 -5.37 9.94
CA HIS A 169 12.87 -5.76 9.93
C HIS A 169 13.68 -5.04 11.03
N ALA A 170 13.45 -3.74 11.22
CA ALA A 170 14.13 -2.98 12.25
C ALA A 170 13.79 -3.47 13.67
N LEU A 171 12.54 -3.83 13.93
CA LEU A 171 12.10 -4.36 15.23
C LEU A 171 12.68 -5.75 15.48
N VAL A 172 12.73 -6.63 14.47
CA VAL A 172 13.35 -7.96 14.60
C VAL A 172 14.85 -7.84 14.91
N GLN A 173 15.55 -6.91 14.24
CA GLN A 173 16.96 -6.63 14.56
C GLN A 173 17.19 -6.05 15.96
N ALA A 174 16.16 -5.46 16.56
CA ALA A 174 16.15 -4.96 17.93
C ALA A 174 15.60 -5.98 18.94
N ASP A 175 15.55 -7.28 18.58
CA ASP A 175 15.07 -8.40 19.39
C ASP A 175 13.60 -8.28 19.86
N ILE A 176 12.76 -7.59 19.07
CA ILE A 176 11.31 -7.58 19.28
C ILE A 176 10.70 -8.77 18.54
N THR A 177 10.16 -9.71 19.30
CA THR A 177 9.60 -10.98 18.77
C THR A 177 8.11 -10.95 18.53
N SER A 178 7.41 -9.88 18.92
CA SER A 178 5.97 -9.74 18.73
C SER A 178 5.56 -8.27 18.65
N ALA A 179 4.89 -7.92 17.55
CA ALA A 179 4.34 -6.58 17.34
C ALA A 179 3.17 -6.57 16.35
N LEU A 180 2.36 -5.51 16.45
CA LEU A 180 1.43 -5.05 15.43
C LEU A 180 1.92 -3.67 14.96
N ILE A 181 2.26 -3.60 13.69
CA ILE A 181 2.79 -2.40 13.02
C ILE A 181 1.70 -1.84 12.11
N GLU A 182 1.57 -0.52 12.07
CA GLU A 182 0.65 0.18 11.18
C GLU A 182 1.34 1.44 10.63
N VAL A 183 1.23 1.66 9.32
CA VAL A 183 1.67 2.88 8.64
C VAL A 183 0.62 3.28 7.62
N GLY A 184 -0.15 4.35 7.92
CA GLY A 184 -1.13 4.90 6.99
C GLY A 184 -2.27 3.96 6.58
N GLY A 185 -2.58 2.95 7.41
CA GLY A 185 -3.62 1.96 7.15
C GLY A 185 -3.11 0.59 6.71
N GLU A 186 -1.86 0.48 6.29
CA GLU A 186 -1.20 -0.80 6.02
C GLU A 186 -0.68 -1.38 7.32
N LEU A 187 -0.96 -2.68 7.56
CA LEU A 187 -0.63 -3.36 8.82
C LEU A 187 0.17 -4.63 8.59
N PHE A 188 0.99 -4.96 9.58
CA PHE A 188 1.63 -6.27 9.70
C PHE A 188 1.63 -6.70 11.17
N GLY A 189 1.20 -7.93 11.44
CA GLY A 189 1.24 -8.51 12.79
C GLY A 189 2.06 -9.78 12.82
N TYR A 190 2.90 -9.93 13.86
CA TYR A 190 3.70 -11.13 14.08
C TYR A 190 3.87 -11.43 15.56
N GLY A 191 4.11 -12.71 15.86
CA GLY A 191 4.24 -13.20 17.22
C GLY A 191 2.93 -13.15 17.99
N ARG A 192 3.02 -13.28 19.32
CA ARG A 192 1.86 -13.37 20.21
C ARG A 192 1.90 -12.30 21.27
N LYS A 193 0.72 -11.86 21.72
CA LYS A 193 0.57 -11.00 22.89
C LYS A 193 0.96 -11.76 24.18
N PRO A 194 1.19 -11.06 25.32
CA PRO A 194 1.55 -11.71 26.58
C PRO A 194 0.53 -12.74 27.07
N ASP A 195 -0.74 -12.61 26.69
CA ASP A 195 -1.81 -13.57 26.98
C ASP A 195 -1.84 -14.78 26.03
N GLY A 196 -0.89 -14.88 25.11
CA GLY A 196 -0.81 -15.94 24.09
C GLY A 196 -1.72 -15.75 22.89
N SER A 197 -2.58 -14.72 22.86
CA SER A 197 -3.47 -14.45 21.74
C SER A 197 -2.73 -13.80 20.57
N ALA A 198 -3.22 -14.00 19.33
CA ALA A 198 -2.73 -13.31 18.15
C ALA A 198 -3.12 -11.82 18.17
N TRP A 199 -2.40 -11.02 17.40
CA TRP A 199 -2.83 -9.66 17.06
C TRP A 199 -4.10 -9.73 16.22
N ARG A 200 -5.11 -8.97 16.62
CA ARG A 200 -6.40 -8.94 15.90
C ARG A 200 -6.67 -7.55 15.39
N VAL A 201 -7.07 -7.45 14.14
CA VAL A 201 -7.43 -6.18 13.50
C VAL A 201 -8.85 -6.27 12.93
N LEU A 202 -9.58 -5.18 13.06
CA LEU A 202 -10.86 -5.03 12.43
C LEU A 202 -10.63 -4.57 10.98
N VAL A 203 -11.15 -5.32 10.03
CA VAL A 203 -11.13 -4.91 8.63
C VAL A 203 -12.23 -3.88 8.40
N GLU A 204 -11.94 -2.84 7.66
CA GLU A 204 -12.89 -1.79 7.31
C GLU A 204 -14.21 -2.39 6.80
N SER A 205 -15.32 -1.99 7.42
CA SER A 205 -16.63 -2.60 7.14
C SER A 205 -17.48 -1.78 6.18
N ALA A 206 -17.43 -0.46 6.25
CA ALA A 206 -18.11 0.43 5.31
C ALA A 206 -17.60 1.88 5.47
N PRO A 207 -17.59 2.69 4.42
CA PRO A 207 -17.55 4.13 4.56
C PRO A 207 -18.78 4.65 5.33
N ASP A 208 -18.60 5.72 6.11
CA ASP A 208 -19.70 6.29 6.94
C ASP A 208 -20.94 6.70 6.13
N GLU A 209 -20.76 6.99 4.84
CA GLU A 209 -21.84 7.34 3.90
C GLU A 209 -22.75 6.16 3.54
N ASP A 210 -22.27 4.92 3.73
CA ASP A 210 -23.00 3.68 3.41
C ASP A 210 -23.57 3.00 4.66
N ALA A 211 -23.68 3.73 5.79
CA ALA A 211 -24.08 3.21 7.09
C ALA A 211 -25.51 2.63 7.15
N SER A 212 -26.30 2.73 6.08
CA SER A 212 -27.66 2.17 6.01
C SER A 212 -27.71 0.65 5.87
N VAL A 213 -26.58 -0.01 5.53
CA VAL A 213 -26.47 -1.47 5.42
C VAL A 213 -25.32 -1.95 6.28
N ALA A 214 -25.64 -2.51 7.44
CA ALA A 214 -24.66 -3.10 8.35
C ALA A 214 -24.15 -4.42 7.79
N LEU A 215 -23.00 -4.39 7.10
CA LEU A 215 -22.24 -5.61 6.81
C LEU A 215 -21.60 -6.13 8.11
N PRO A 216 -21.45 -7.45 8.27
CA PRO A 216 -20.77 -8.01 9.42
C PRO A 216 -19.34 -7.50 9.53
N SER A 217 -18.95 -7.07 10.74
CA SER A 217 -17.57 -6.73 11.02
C SER A 217 -16.67 -7.95 10.80
N ARG A 218 -15.56 -7.77 10.08
CA ARG A 218 -14.58 -8.83 9.84
C ARG A 218 -13.34 -8.59 10.69
N VAL A 219 -12.92 -9.61 11.40
CA VAL A 219 -11.73 -9.59 12.25
C VAL A 219 -10.72 -10.57 11.71
N LEU A 220 -9.49 -10.09 11.50
CA LEU A 220 -8.36 -10.91 11.08
C LEU A 220 -7.42 -11.13 12.28
N ALA A 221 -6.88 -12.35 12.39
CA ALA A 221 -5.80 -12.67 13.28
C ALA A 221 -4.49 -12.63 12.49
N LEU A 222 -3.60 -11.70 12.85
CA LEU A 222 -2.33 -11.53 12.16
C LEU A 222 -1.21 -12.23 12.93
N ASP A 223 -0.52 -13.14 12.26
CA ASP A 223 0.67 -13.84 12.77
C ASP A 223 1.60 -14.14 11.59
N GLY A 224 2.54 -13.25 11.31
CA GLY A 224 3.36 -13.26 10.11
C GLY A 224 2.56 -12.90 8.85
N LEU A 225 1.58 -12.01 8.99
CA LEU A 225 0.65 -11.64 7.94
C LEU A 225 0.45 -10.12 7.88
N ALA A 226 0.46 -9.60 6.67
CA ALA A 226 0.14 -8.21 6.35
C ALA A 226 -1.29 -8.07 5.85
N VAL A 227 -1.86 -6.89 6.05
CA VAL A 227 -3.13 -6.48 5.46
C VAL A 227 -3.03 -5.03 4.99
N ALA A 228 -3.47 -4.78 3.77
CA ALA A 228 -3.60 -3.44 3.22
C ALA A 228 -4.99 -3.26 2.61
N THR A 229 -5.51 -2.03 2.68
CA THR A 229 -6.82 -1.70 2.12
C THR A 229 -6.70 -0.47 1.22
N SER A 230 -7.03 -0.63 -0.05
CA SER A 230 -7.22 0.46 -1.01
C SER A 230 -8.71 0.77 -1.13
N GLY A 231 -9.08 2.05 -1.25
CA GLY A 231 -10.48 2.45 -1.36
C GLY A 231 -10.67 3.90 -1.80
N ASP A 232 -11.91 4.26 -2.09
CA ASP A 232 -12.29 5.56 -2.63
C ASP A 232 -12.51 6.66 -1.56
N ARG A 233 -12.30 6.33 -0.28
CA ARG A 233 -12.74 7.14 0.87
C ARG A 233 -11.98 8.46 1.06
N TRP A 234 -10.64 8.45 0.88
CA TRP A 234 -9.78 9.50 1.44
C TRP A 234 -9.28 10.56 0.46
N HIS A 235 -9.14 10.23 -0.82
CA HIS A 235 -8.59 11.15 -1.82
C HIS A 235 -9.48 11.15 -3.06
N ARG A 236 -10.44 12.07 -3.07
CA ARG A 236 -11.42 12.22 -4.15
C ARG A 236 -11.72 13.69 -4.38
N PHE A 237 -12.18 14.03 -5.55
CA PHE A 237 -12.78 15.33 -5.84
C PHE A 237 -14.04 15.17 -6.70
N ASP A 238 -14.93 16.14 -6.61
CA ASP A 238 -16.15 16.19 -7.40
C ASP A 238 -16.02 17.26 -8.48
N ALA A 239 -16.32 16.91 -9.73
CA ALA A 239 -16.39 17.84 -10.85
C ALA A 239 -17.57 17.46 -11.75
N ASP A 240 -18.39 18.44 -12.13
CA ASP A 240 -19.57 18.28 -13.01
C ASP A 240 -20.54 17.16 -12.55
N GLY A 241 -20.69 16.98 -11.23
CA GLY A 241 -21.56 15.95 -10.65
C GLY A 241 -20.98 14.54 -10.71
N ILE A 242 -19.73 14.38 -11.15
CA ILE A 242 -19.01 13.10 -11.18
C ILE A 242 -17.95 13.11 -10.09
N ARG A 243 -17.88 12.01 -9.34
CA ARG A 243 -16.87 11.77 -8.29
C ARG A 243 -15.67 11.05 -8.91
N TYR A 244 -14.48 11.61 -8.72
CA TYR A 244 -13.22 11.07 -9.20
C TYR A 244 -12.37 10.59 -8.03
N ALA A 245 -12.01 9.30 -8.02
CA ALA A 245 -11.08 8.72 -7.06
C ALA A 245 -9.62 9.01 -7.44
N HIS A 246 -8.72 8.92 -6.48
CA HIS A 246 -7.28 9.07 -6.71
C HIS A 246 -6.63 7.83 -7.35
N THR A 247 -7.36 6.71 -7.42
CA THR A 247 -6.89 5.48 -8.05
C THR A 247 -7.17 5.54 -9.56
N PHE A 248 -6.12 5.46 -10.35
CA PHE A 248 -6.18 5.52 -11.82
C PHE A 248 -6.03 4.14 -12.43
N ASP A 249 -6.74 3.90 -13.52
CA ASP A 249 -6.44 2.79 -14.42
C ASP A 249 -5.32 3.22 -15.37
N PRO A 250 -4.09 2.67 -15.23
CA PRO A 250 -2.96 3.05 -16.08
C PRO A 250 -3.22 2.81 -17.59
N ARG A 251 -4.09 1.85 -17.89
CA ARG A 251 -4.44 1.45 -19.26
C ARG A 251 -5.32 2.48 -19.97
N THR A 252 -6.09 3.26 -19.21
CA THR A 252 -7.00 4.30 -19.73
C THR A 252 -6.52 5.72 -19.44
N GLY A 253 -5.63 5.88 -18.44
CA GLY A 253 -5.17 7.17 -17.94
C GLY A 253 -6.24 7.98 -17.19
N ALA A 254 -7.31 7.33 -16.77
CA ALA A 254 -8.44 7.95 -16.08
C ALA A 254 -8.65 7.30 -14.70
N PRO A 255 -9.26 8.01 -13.74
CA PRO A 255 -9.73 7.41 -12.51
C PRO A 255 -10.64 6.22 -12.78
N VAL A 256 -10.54 5.18 -11.93
CA VAL A 256 -11.36 3.97 -12.06
C VAL A 256 -12.85 4.36 -11.92
N PRO A 257 -13.68 4.15 -12.96
CA PRO A 257 -15.09 4.39 -12.85
C PRO A 257 -15.71 3.32 -11.94
N HIS A 258 -16.58 3.72 -11.02
CA HIS A 258 -17.22 2.78 -10.09
C HIS A 258 -16.23 1.93 -9.29
N ALA A 259 -15.15 2.56 -8.81
CA ALA A 259 -14.18 1.89 -7.96
C ALA A 259 -14.89 1.19 -6.78
N PRO A 260 -14.44 -0.01 -6.38
CA PRO A 260 -14.91 -0.62 -5.14
C PRO A 260 -14.76 0.35 -3.96
N ALA A 261 -15.70 0.29 -3.02
CA ALA A 261 -15.66 1.11 -1.80
C ALA A 261 -14.39 0.85 -0.99
N ALA A 262 -14.00 -0.42 -0.92
CA ALA A 262 -12.74 -0.85 -0.33
C ALA A 262 -12.30 -2.19 -0.93
N VAL A 263 -11.00 -2.38 -1.10
CA VAL A 263 -10.37 -3.65 -1.48
C VAL A 263 -9.29 -3.97 -0.47
N THR A 264 -9.48 -5.04 0.29
CA THR A 264 -8.53 -5.50 1.31
C THR A 264 -7.78 -6.72 0.80
N VAL A 265 -6.46 -6.70 0.90
CA VAL A 265 -5.57 -7.80 0.49
C VAL A 265 -4.73 -8.24 1.67
N LEU A 266 -4.56 -9.57 1.79
CA LEU A 266 -3.62 -10.18 2.73
C LEU A 266 -2.43 -10.75 1.97
N ALA A 267 -1.23 -10.55 2.53
CA ALA A 267 0.01 -11.12 1.98
C ALA A 267 1.03 -11.37 3.10
N ARG A 268 2.14 -12.04 2.77
CA ARG A 268 3.24 -12.25 3.72
C ARG A 268 4.06 -10.98 3.94
N GLU A 269 4.11 -10.09 2.97
CA GLU A 269 4.80 -8.80 3.00
C GLU A 269 3.79 -7.68 2.74
N ALA A 270 3.90 -6.59 3.49
CA ALA A 270 2.95 -5.51 3.41
C ALA A 270 3.06 -4.73 2.09
N MET A 271 4.24 -4.66 1.48
CA MET A 271 4.39 -4.05 0.14
C MET A 271 3.58 -4.80 -0.92
N HIS A 272 3.51 -6.12 -0.85
CA HIS A 272 2.70 -6.91 -1.77
C HIS A 272 1.20 -6.73 -1.51
N ALA A 273 0.79 -6.66 -0.24
CA ALA A 273 -0.61 -6.39 0.11
C ALA A 273 -1.07 -5.02 -0.41
N ASP A 274 -0.25 -3.98 -0.24
CA ASP A 274 -0.51 -2.59 -0.68
C ASP A 274 -0.64 -2.52 -2.22
N ALA A 275 0.34 -3.04 -2.95
CA ALA A 275 0.34 -3.00 -4.41
C ALA A 275 -0.81 -3.85 -5.01
N TRP A 276 -1.08 -5.03 -4.46
CA TRP A 276 -2.21 -5.83 -4.92
C TRP A 276 -3.56 -5.22 -4.56
N ALA A 277 -3.72 -4.53 -3.43
CA ALA A 277 -4.94 -3.80 -3.11
C ALA A 277 -5.23 -2.72 -4.16
N THR A 278 -4.19 -1.99 -4.60
CA THR A 278 -4.28 -1.02 -5.71
C THR A 278 -4.63 -1.71 -7.03
N ALA A 279 -3.93 -2.79 -7.42
CA ALA A 279 -4.20 -3.53 -8.65
C ALA A 279 -5.63 -4.09 -8.68
N MET A 280 -6.11 -4.67 -7.57
CA MET A 280 -7.47 -5.23 -7.47
C MET A 280 -8.54 -4.14 -7.53
N THR A 281 -8.28 -2.94 -6.99
CA THR A 281 -9.17 -1.79 -7.15
C THR A 281 -9.34 -1.43 -8.62
N VAL A 282 -8.26 -1.45 -9.39
CA VAL A 282 -8.28 -1.17 -10.84
C VAL A 282 -8.95 -2.28 -11.65
N LEU A 283 -8.71 -3.54 -11.31
CA LEU A 283 -9.36 -4.69 -11.96
C LEU A 283 -10.88 -4.74 -11.72
N GLY A 284 -11.33 -4.22 -10.58
CA GLY A 284 -12.71 -4.30 -10.15
C GLY A 284 -13.10 -5.70 -9.65
N VAL A 285 -14.38 -5.85 -9.26
CA VAL A 285 -14.84 -7.04 -8.51
C VAL A 285 -14.72 -8.32 -9.36
N ASP A 286 -15.29 -8.32 -10.57
CA ASP A 286 -15.38 -9.56 -11.36
C ASP A 286 -14.00 -10.05 -11.83
N ALA A 287 -13.23 -9.18 -12.49
CA ALA A 287 -11.90 -9.55 -12.97
C ALA A 287 -10.91 -9.77 -11.81
N GLY A 288 -11.01 -8.97 -10.73
CA GLY A 288 -10.19 -9.10 -9.54
C GLY A 288 -10.43 -10.43 -8.81
N LEU A 289 -11.70 -10.85 -8.62
CA LEU A 289 -12.01 -12.15 -8.03
C LEU A 289 -11.56 -13.32 -8.91
N ALA A 290 -11.77 -13.23 -10.21
CA ALA A 290 -11.30 -14.27 -11.13
C ALA A 290 -9.78 -14.44 -11.04
N TYR A 291 -9.03 -13.33 -11.03
CA TYR A 291 -7.59 -13.35 -10.83
C TYR A 291 -7.21 -13.90 -9.44
N ALA A 292 -7.86 -13.42 -8.39
CA ALA A 292 -7.56 -13.83 -7.01
C ALA A 292 -7.78 -15.34 -6.80
N HIS A 293 -8.80 -15.93 -7.42
CA HIS A 293 -9.03 -17.37 -7.42
C HIS A 293 -7.90 -18.11 -8.11
N ALA A 294 -7.49 -17.69 -9.31
CA ALA A 294 -6.44 -18.33 -10.08
C ALA A 294 -5.06 -18.22 -9.41
N ALA A 295 -4.76 -17.08 -8.83
CA ALA A 295 -3.48 -16.78 -8.16
C ALA A 295 -3.46 -17.14 -6.66
N GLN A 296 -4.56 -17.65 -6.11
CA GLN A 296 -4.74 -17.92 -4.67
C GLN A 296 -4.44 -16.70 -3.78
N LEU A 297 -4.78 -15.50 -4.25
CA LEU A 297 -4.67 -14.28 -3.48
C LEU A 297 -5.83 -14.15 -2.50
N ALA A 298 -5.51 -13.71 -1.28
CA ALA A 298 -6.51 -13.42 -0.25
C ALA A 298 -7.02 -11.98 -0.41
N VAL A 299 -8.18 -11.83 -1.05
CA VAL A 299 -8.77 -10.53 -1.40
C VAL A 299 -10.22 -10.46 -0.95
N ARG A 300 -10.60 -9.31 -0.41
CA ARG A 300 -11.98 -8.94 -0.07
C ARG A 300 -12.34 -7.64 -0.77
N PHE A 301 -13.49 -7.61 -1.43
CA PHE A 301 -14.08 -6.43 -2.05
C PHE A 301 -15.31 -5.98 -1.28
N LEU A 302 -15.40 -4.68 -1.04
CA LEU A 302 -16.66 -3.98 -0.73
C LEU A 302 -17.02 -3.12 -1.93
N TRP A 303 -18.22 -3.26 -2.45
CA TRP A 303 -18.66 -2.56 -3.65
C TRP A 303 -20.12 -2.16 -3.59
N ARG A 304 -20.53 -1.15 -4.38
CA ARG A 304 -21.86 -0.58 -4.37
C ARG A 304 -22.63 -0.99 -5.63
N SER A 305 -23.89 -1.41 -5.44
CA SER A 305 -24.83 -1.59 -6.53
C SER A 305 -26.23 -1.19 -6.06
N ASN A 306 -26.93 -0.38 -6.85
CA ASN A 306 -28.29 0.09 -6.53
C ASN A 306 -28.41 0.67 -5.10
N ASN A 307 -27.45 1.49 -4.70
CA ASN A 307 -27.38 2.08 -3.36
C ASN A 307 -27.25 1.06 -2.20
N THR A 308 -26.84 -0.16 -2.51
CA THR A 308 -26.59 -1.22 -1.54
C THR A 308 -25.12 -1.57 -1.55
N LEU A 309 -24.53 -1.76 -0.36
CA LEU A 309 -23.18 -2.24 -0.18
C LEU A 309 -23.15 -3.76 -0.21
N HIS A 310 -22.26 -4.32 -1.00
CA HIS A 310 -22.05 -5.75 -1.17
C HIS A 310 -20.65 -6.14 -0.74
N GLU A 311 -20.49 -7.39 -0.33
CA GLU A 311 -19.19 -7.99 0.03
C GLU A 311 -18.96 -9.22 -0.85
N SER A 312 -17.72 -9.35 -1.35
CA SER A 312 -17.25 -10.53 -2.08
C SER A 312 -15.82 -10.85 -1.65
N MET A 313 -15.50 -12.12 -1.45
CA MET A 313 -14.20 -12.57 -0.99
C MET A 313 -13.67 -13.71 -1.84
N SER A 314 -12.34 -13.82 -1.93
CA SER A 314 -11.71 -15.04 -2.43
C SER A 314 -11.70 -16.11 -1.34
N PRO A 315 -11.70 -17.42 -1.70
CA PRO A 315 -11.59 -18.49 -0.72
C PRO A 315 -10.34 -18.39 0.16
N ALA A 316 -9.23 -17.89 -0.40
CA ALA A 316 -8.02 -17.65 0.37
C ALA A 316 -8.22 -16.58 1.47
N PHE A 317 -9.04 -15.54 1.25
CA PHE A 317 -9.34 -14.55 2.28
C PHE A 317 -10.23 -15.13 3.39
N GLU A 318 -11.23 -15.91 3.03
CA GLU A 318 -12.15 -16.53 3.99
C GLU A 318 -11.43 -17.41 5.02
N GLN A 319 -10.34 -18.08 4.61
CA GLN A 319 -9.53 -18.92 5.50
C GLN A 319 -8.81 -18.13 6.62
N HIS A 320 -8.64 -16.82 6.44
CA HIS A 320 -7.98 -15.96 7.43
C HIS A 320 -8.94 -15.26 8.39
N LEU A 321 -10.26 -15.40 8.20
CA LEU A 321 -11.23 -14.83 9.11
C LEU A 321 -11.11 -15.52 10.47
N ALA A 322 -11.00 -14.71 11.53
CA ALA A 322 -11.02 -15.23 12.87
C ALA A 322 -12.41 -15.85 13.13
N ALA A 323 -12.43 -17.03 13.74
CA ALA A 323 -13.66 -17.61 14.22
C ALA A 323 -14.35 -16.61 15.16
N SER A 324 -15.64 -16.36 14.92
CA SER A 324 -16.49 -15.43 15.66
C SER A 324 -16.70 -15.87 17.08
#